data_73c1f68565f1998e4544c9c507f2750b
#
_entry.id   73c1f68565f1998e4544c9c507f2750b
#
_cell.length_a   1.000
_cell.length_b   1.000
_cell.length_c   1.000
_cell.angle_alpha   90.00
_cell.angle_beta   90.00
_cell.angle_gamma   90.00
#
_symmetry.space_group_name_H-M   'P 1'
#
loop_
_entity.id
_entity.type
_entity.pdbx_description
1 polymer ?
#
loop_
_entity_poly.entity_id
_entity_poly.type
_entity_poly.pdbx_seq_one_letter_code
_entity_poly.pdbx_strand_id
1 'polypeptide(L)'
;MSLAVVQSRAKLGIEAPKISVEVHLSNGLTASNIVGLPETSVKESKERVRSAIINSYFEFPARRITVNLAPADIPKEGSRFDLAIAILAASKQIPMDHLDDFEFISELALSGDMRSIEALLPSAQGCSANGKQLIVALGNADEAALVESLTVLPAKHLLEVSAHLHQRAFIQPWVKSASDSYQEHAQLMDIIGQMHAKRAMKVAAAGGHHLLFCRPPGTGKTMLASRLGGILPPLSNSEAMQVASIHSVAGKGLREDLGSRPFRAPTILHRLRP
;
A
#
# COMPACT_ATOMS: atom_id res chain seq x y z
N MET A 1 -16.50 24.33 20.42
CA MET A 1 -15.68 24.13 19.22
C MET A 1 -14.88 22.86 19.46
N SER A 2 -14.88 21.92 18.53
CA SER A 2 -14.04 20.72 18.65
C SER A 2 -13.24 20.56 17.35
N LEU A 3 -11.95 20.38 17.52
CA LEU A 3 -10.99 20.09 16.45
C LEU A 3 -10.42 18.69 16.72
N ALA A 4 -10.39 17.85 15.70
CA ALA A 4 -9.68 16.58 15.73
C ALA A 4 -8.72 16.50 14.55
N VAL A 5 -7.57 15.86 14.76
CA VAL A 5 -6.53 15.64 13.76
C VAL A 5 -6.24 14.15 13.70
N VAL A 6 -6.29 13.59 12.49
CA VAL A 6 -5.99 12.19 12.22
C VAL A 6 -4.92 12.11 11.13
N GLN A 7 -4.03 11.15 11.25
CA GLN A 7 -2.92 10.98 10.33
C GLN A 7 -3.22 9.91 9.28
N SER A 8 -2.85 10.20 8.04
CA SER A 8 -2.98 9.32 6.90
C SER A 8 -1.86 9.60 5.88
N ARG A 9 -1.91 8.95 4.71
CA ARG A 9 -0.92 9.17 3.63
C ARG A 9 -1.58 9.36 2.28
N ALA A 10 -0.96 10.16 1.43
CA ALA A 10 -1.35 10.28 0.02
C ALA A 10 -0.66 9.19 -0.81
N LYS A 11 -1.30 8.80 -1.91
CA LYS A 11 -0.69 7.99 -2.95
C LYS A 11 0.01 8.92 -3.96
N LEU A 12 1.33 8.88 -4.03
CA LEU A 12 2.11 9.67 -4.98
C LEU A 12 3.22 8.79 -5.60
N GLY A 13 2.88 8.04 -6.62
CA GLY A 13 3.78 7.03 -7.20
C GLY A 13 4.23 6.02 -6.14
N ILE A 14 5.54 5.86 -5.97
CA ILE A 14 6.15 5.00 -4.93
C ILE A 14 6.38 5.73 -3.60
N GLU A 15 6.06 7.00 -3.54
CA GLU A 15 6.09 7.80 -2.33
C GLU A 15 4.71 7.83 -1.68
N ALA A 16 4.68 7.93 -0.39
CA ALA A 16 3.44 8.05 0.39
C ALA A 16 3.58 9.17 1.42
N PRO A 17 3.57 10.45 0.98
CA PRO A 17 3.73 11.56 1.89
C PRO A 17 2.61 11.60 2.93
N LYS A 18 2.98 11.98 4.14
CA LYS A 18 2.07 12.12 5.27
C LYS A 18 1.01 13.18 4.99
N ILE A 19 -0.23 12.87 5.35
CA ILE A 19 -1.37 13.80 5.31
C ILE A 19 -1.98 13.91 6.70
N SER A 20 -2.30 15.13 7.11
CA SER A 20 -3.12 15.40 8.29
C SER A 20 -4.55 15.70 7.85
N VAL A 21 -5.49 14.97 8.41
CA VAL A 21 -6.93 15.17 8.23
C VAL A 21 -7.45 15.91 9.46
N GLU A 22 -7.70 17.20 9.32
CA GLU A 22 -8.15 18.07 10.39
C GLU A 22 -9.66 18.30 10.23
N VAL A 23 -10.44 17.94 11.23
CA VAL A 23 -11.90 18.15 11.24
C VAL A 23 -12.29 19.13 12.33
N HIS A 24 -12.90 20.24 11.91
CA HIS A 24 -13.46 21.26 12.80
C HIS A 24 -14.98 21.24 12.75
N LEU A 25 -15.58 21.12 13.94
CA LEU A 25 -17.03 21.25 14.12
C LEU A 25 -17.37 22.61 14.70
N SER A 26 -18.19 23.39 13.96
CA SER A 26 -18.67 24.71 14.39
C SER A 26 -20.20 24.76 14.43
N ASN A 27 -20.73 25.68 15.22
CA ASN A 27 -22.17 25.94 15.25
C ASN A 27 -22.62 26.63 13.94
N GLY A 28 -23.82 26.34 13.50
CA GLY A 28 -24.42 26.92 12.30
C GLY A 28 -25.25 25.91 11.51
N LEU A 29 -25.72 26.32 10.35
CA LEU A 29 -26.44 25.42 9.43
C LEU A 29 -25.58 24.23 9.05
N THR A 30 -26.19 23.05 9.04
CA THR A 30 -25.53 21.81 8.66
C THR A 30 -24.95 21.93 7.25
N ALA A 31 -23.62 21.92 7.17
CA ALA A 31 -22.87 21.97 5.93
C ALA A 31 -21.58 21.16 6.10
N SER A 32 -21.07 20.60 5.04
CA SER A 32 -19.79 19.89 5.06
C SER A 32 -18.92 20.36 3.91
N ASN A 33 -17.79 20.95 4.25
CA ASN A 33 -16.82 21.51 3.31
C ASN A 33 -15.48 20.78 3.46
N ILE A 34 -14.85 20.39 2.33
CA ILE A 34 -13.52 19.80 2.29
C ILE A 34 -12.60 20.76 1.54
N VAL A 35 -11.48 21.10 2.15
CA VAL A 35 -10.42 21.98 1.59
C VAL A 35 -9.07 21.24 1.58
N GLY A 36 -8.08 21.74 0.84
CA GLY A 36 -6.76 21.12 0.76
C GLY A 36 -6.56 20.27 -0.51
N LEU A 37 -6.97 20.77 -1.69
CA LEU A 37 -6.88 20.08 -2.99
C LEU A 37 -7.47 18.66 -3.01
N PRO A 38 -8.73 18.48 -2.57
CA PRO A 38 -9.38 17.20 -2.70
C PRO A 38 -9.75 16.93 -4.17
N GLU A 39 -9.44 15.77 -4.69
CA GLU A 39 -9.95 15.29 -5.97
C GLU A 39 -11.45 14.98 -5.90
N THR A 40 -12.05 14.73 -7.06
CA THR A 40 -13.50 14.45 -7.16
C THR A 40 -13.89 13.24 -6.30
N SER A 41 -13.08 12.19 -6.29
CA SER A 41 -13.28 10.99 -5.48
C SER A 41 -13.34 11.26 -3.97
N VAL A 42 -12.51 12.20 -3.49
CA VAL A 42 -12.53 12.62 -2.08
C VAL A 42 -13.76 13.47 -1.77
N LYS A 43 -14.22 14.29 -2.71
CA LYS A 43 -15.47 15.05 -2.53
C LYS A 43 -16.70 14.13 -2.48
N GLU A 44 -16.71 13.09 -3.31
CA GLU A 44 -17.77 12.07 -3.33
C GLU A 44 -17.75 11.19 -2.07
N SER A 45 -16.60 10.99 -1.44
CA SER A 45 -16.48 10.20 -0.21
C SER A 45 -17.31 10.75 0.96
N LYS A 46 -17.70 12.03 0.93
CA LYS A 46 -18.50 12.69 1.96
C LYS A 46 -19.81 11.97 2.24
N GLU A 47 -20.59 11.66 1.19
CA GLU A 47 -21.88 10.97 1.35
C GLU A 47 -21.67 9.51 1.80
N ARG A 48 -20.59 8.89 1.34
CA ARG A 48 -20.20 7.55 1.75
C ARG A 48 -19.84 7.50 3.23
N VAL A 49 -19.00 8.41 3.69
CA VAL A 49 -18.61 8.54 5.10
C VAL A 49 -19.81 8.82 5.99
N ARG A 50 -20.71 9.70 5.56
CA ARG A 50 -21.95 9.97 6.29
C ARG A 50 -22.80 8.71 6.46
N SER A 51 -23.03 7.98 5.37
CA SER A 51 -23.79 6.74 5.39
C SER A 51 -23.14 5.68 6.27
N ALA A 52 -21.82 5.52 6.15
CA ALA A 52 -21.05 4.57 6.94
C ALA A 52 -21.13 4.86 8.45
N ILE A 53 -21.03 6.12 8.86
CA ILE A 53 -21.13 6.55 10.25
C ILE A 53 -22.54 6.19 10.80
N ILE A 54 -23.59 6.52 10.06
CA ILE A 54 -24.99 6.24 10.47
C ILE A 54 -25.24 4.73 10.52
N ASN A 55 -24.80 3.98 9.49
CA ASN A 55 -24.98 2.52 9.42
C ASN A 55 -24.13 1.77 10.45
N SER A 56 -23.10 2.41 10.99
CA SER A 56 -22.30 1.90 12.12
C SER A 56 -22.86 2.34 13.48
N TYR A 57 -24.11 2.80 13.53
CA TYR A 57 -24.80 3.22 14.75
C TYR A 57 -24.17 4.41 15.47
N PHE A 58 -23.40 5.23 14.76
CA PHE A 58 -22.90 6.50 15.26
C PHE A 58 -23.80 7.66 14.82
N GLU A 59 -23.77 8.74 15.59
CA GLU A 59 -24.48 9.96 15.24
C GLU A 59 -23.66 10.80 14.26
N PHE A 60 -24.23 11.15 13.09
CA PHE A 60 -23.59 12.11 12.20
C PHE A 60 -23.86 13.54 12.70
N PRO A 61 -22.81 14.36 12.97
CA PRO A 61 -23.00 15.66 13.60
C PRO A 61 -23.88 16.62 12.78
N ALA A 62 -25.00 17.07 13.37
CA ALA A 62 -25.89 18.09 12.78
C ALA A 62 -25.29 19.49 12.96
N ARG A 63 -24.03 19.70 12.54
CA ARG A 63 -23.25 20.93 12.66
C ARG A 63 -22.56 21.28 11.35
N ARG A 64 -21.92 22.42 11.29
CA ARG A 64 -21.04 22.75 10.19
C ARG A 64 -19.71 22.01 10.35
N ILE A 65 -19.38 21.13 9.41
CA ILE A 65 -18.16 20.33 9.36
C ILE A 65 -17.22 20.99 8.36
N THR A 66 -16.03 21.34 8.79
CA THR A 66 -14.95 21.77 7.90
C THR A 66 -13.81 20.76 7.99
N VAL A 67 -13.44 20.17 6.88
CA VAL A 67 -12.32 19.24 6.78
C VAL A 67 -11.19 19.94 6.03
N ASN A 68 -10.01 19.94 6.62
CA ASN A 68 -8.77 20.39 5.96
C ASN A 68 -7.84 19.20 5.75
N LEU A 69 -7.39 19.01 4.51
CA LEU A 69 -6.43 17.96 4.16
C LEU A 69 -5.06 18.61 3.91
N ALA A 70 -4.20 18.58 4.91
CA ALA A 70 -2.89 19.19 4.86
C ALA A 70 -1.79 18.17 4.49
N PRO A 71 -0.73 18.57 3.76
CA PRO A 71 -0.50 19.88 3.15
C PRO A 71 -1.33 20.10 1.88
N ALA A 72 -1.59 21.35 1.50
CA ALA A 72 -2.50 21.71 0.42
C ALA A 72 -1.91 21.50 -0.99
N ASP A 73 -0.61 21.37 -1.13
CA ASP A 73 0.13 21.23 -2.39
C ASP A 73 0.16 19.80 -2.94
N ILE A 74 -0.23 18.81 -2.13
CA ILE A 74 -0.25 17.39 -2.53
C ILE A 74 -1.68 16.99 -2.95
N PRO A 75 -1.88 16.41 -4.15
CA PRO A 75 -3.17 15.89 -4.56
C PRO A 75 -3.58 14.70 -3.66
N LYS A 76 -4.86 14.63 -3.30
CA LYS A 76 -5.42 13.56 -2.47
C LYS A 76 -6.41 12.78 -3.29
N GLU A 77 -6.04 11.53 -3.60
CA GLU A 77 -6.85 10.59 -4.36
C GLU A 77 -7.51 9.55 -3.43
N GLY A 78 -8.61 8.98 -3.92
CA GLY A 78 -9.28 7.83 -3.32
C GLY A 78 -10.28 8.18 -2.23
N SER A 79 -11.13 7.21 -1.92
CA SER A 79 -12.10 7.29 -0.82
C SER A 79 -11.45 6.87 0.48
N ARG A 80 -11.27 7.82 1.38
CA ARG A 80 -10.47 7.64 2.58
C ARG A 80 -11.30 7.42 3.83
N PHE A 81 -10.95 6.39 4.53
CA PHE A 81 -11.49 5.98 5.81
C PHE A 81 -11.15 6.94 6.97
N ASP A 82 -9.97 7.54 6.93
CA ASP A 82 -9.44 8.51 7.89
C ASP A 82 -10.43 9.65 8.21
N LEU A 83 -11.22 10.08 7.22
CA LEU A 83 -12.23 11.13 7.39
C LEU A 83 -13.33 10.71 8.39
N ALA A 84 -13.76 9.45 8.39
CA ALA A 84 -14.76 8.96 9.33
C ALA A 84 -14.26 9.03 10.77
N ILE A 85 -13.00 8.58 11.00
CA ILE A 85 -12.37 8.64 12.34
C ILE A 85 -12.23 10.07 12.81
N ALA A 86 -11.79 10.99 11.93
CA ALA A 86 -11.64 12.40 12.28
C ALA A 86 -12.99 13.06 12.66
N ILE A 87 -14.08 12.74 11.94
CA ILE A 87 -15.42 13.26 12.26
C ILE A 87 -15.91 12.69 13.61
N LEU A 88 -15.75 11.39 13.85
CA LEU A 88 -16.13 10.75 15.09
C LEU A 88 -15.33 11.28 16.29
N ALA A 89 -14.03 11.51 16.11
CA ALA A 89 -13.19 12.12 17.13
C ALA A 89 -13.59 13.57 17.42
N ALA A 90 -13.82 14.39 16.38
CA ALA A 90 -14.28 15.77 16.53
C ALA A 90 -15.66 15.88 17.22
N SER A 91 -16.53 14.88 17.02
CA SER A 91 -17.84 14.80 17.69
C SER A 91 -17.79 14.11 19.06
N LYS A 92 -16.61 13.74 19.55
CA LYS A 92 -16.37 13.06 20.83
C LYS A 92 -17.01 11.66 20.93
N GLN A 93 -17.27 11.02 19.81
CA GLN A 93 -17.77 9.65 19.75
C GLN A 93 -16.64 8.62 19.75
N ILE A 94 -15.40 9.06 19.48
CA ILE A 94 -14.16 8.30 19.64
C ILE A 94 -13.21 9.15 20.49
N PRO A 95 -12.45 8.56 21.43
CA PRO A 95 -11.46 9.29 22.20
C PRO A 95 -10.37 9.87 21.29
N MET A 96 -9.89 11.07 21.62
CA MET A 96 -8.80 11.71 20.89
C MET A 96 -7.42 11.31 21.43
N ASP A 97 -7.41 10.77 22.65
CA ASP A 97 -6.18 10.31 23.26
C ASP A 97 -5.58 9.18 22.43
N HIS A 98 -4.29 9.24 22.18
CA HIS A 98 -3.54 8.25 21.39
C HIS A 98 -3.89 8.16 19.88
N LEU A 99 -4.72 9.04 19.30
CA LEU A 99 -4.94 9.05 17.85
C LEU A 99 -3.65 9.29 17.07
N ASP A 100 -2.73 10.03 17.66
CA ASP A 100 -1.41 10.30 17.07
C ASP A 100 -0.50 9.07 17.01
N ASP A 101 -0.80 8.00 17.73
CA ASP A 101 -0.04 6.75 17.68
C ASP A 101 -0.36 5.93 16.42
N PHE A 102 -1.44 6.29 15.71
CA PHE A 102 -1.96 5.54 14.58
C PHE A 102 -1.94 6.35 13.28
N GLU A 103 -1.77 5.63 12.16
CA GLU A 103 -2.17 6.07 10.83
C GLU A 103 -3.31 5.18 10.33
N PHE A 104 -4.28 5.78 9.62
CA PHE A 104 -5.51 5.11 9.18
C PHE A 104 -5.57 5.08 7.67
N ILE A 105 -5.58 3.90 7.07
CA ILE A 105 -5.56 3.75 5.61
C ILE A 105 -6.46 2.60 5.18
N SER A 106 -7.62 2.90 4.62
CA SER A 106 -8.48 1.94 3.91
C SER A 106 -9.56 2.68 3.11
N GLU A 107 -10.36 1.96 2.34
CA GLU A 107 -11.59 2.45 1.77
C GLU A 107 -12.77 2.07 2.68
N LEU A 108 -13.73 2.99 2.87
CA LEU A 108 -14.91 2.76 3.69
C LEU A 108 -16.14 2.51 2.79
N ALA A 109 -16.82 1.38 3.00
CA ALA A 109 -18.09 1.08 2.37
C ALA A 109 -19.24 1.84 3.05
N LEU A 110 -20.40 1.94 2.39
CA LEU A 110 -21.60 2.56 2.96
C LEU A 110 -22.12 1.86 4.23
N SER A 111 -21.83 0.56 4.35
CA SER A 111 -22.17 -0.25 5.54
C SER A 111 -21.28 0.03 6.75
N GLY A 112 -20.11 0.66 6.57
CA GLY A 112 -19.07 0.78 7.57
C GLY A 112 -17.99 -0.29 7.48
N ASP A 113 -18.09 -1.22 6.50
CA ASP A 113 -17.04 -2.19 6.23
C ASP A 113 -15.79 -1.52 5.66
N MET A 114 -14.63 -2.01 6.06
CA MET A 114 -13.34 -1.57 5.57
C MET A 114 -12.91 -2.41 4.35
N ARG A 115 -12.67 -1.75 3.24
CA ARG A 115 -12.25 -2.37 1.97
C ARG A 115 -10.77 -2.15 1.72
N SER A 116 -10.17 -3.15 1.10
CA SER A 116 -8.77 -3.09 0.67
C SER A 116 -8.56 -2.00 -0.37
N ILE A 117 -7.39 -1.39 -0.30
CA ILE A 117 -6.91 -0.42 -1.28
C ILE A 117 -5.70 -0.99 -2.04
N GLU A 118 -5.46 -0.45 -3.22
CA GLU A 118 -4.25 -0.72 -3.99
C GLU A 118 -3.10 0.19 -3.54
N ALA A 119 -1.88 -0.26 -3.77
CA ALA A 119 -0.66 0.50 -3.50
C ALA A 119 -0.48 0.88 -2.01
N LEU A 120 -0.76 -0.04 -1.10
CA LEU A 120 -0.60 0.20 0.34
C LEU A 120 0.86 0.18 0.78
N LEU A 121 1.72 -0.62 0.16
CA LEU A 121 3.08 -0.88 0.65
C LEU A 121 3.94 0.38 0.86
N PRO A 122 3.96 1.38 -0.04
CA PRO A 122 4.66 2.64 0.22
C PRO A 122 4.14 3.36 1.48
N SER A 123 2.82 3.32 1.70
CA SER A 123 2.22 3.92 2.90
C SER A 123 2.61 3.18 4.17
N ALA A 124 2.68 1.86 4.13
CA ALA A 124 3.13 1.04 5.26
C ALA A 124 4.61 1.34 5.62
N GLN A 125 5.48 1.44 4.62
CA GLN A 125 6.88 1.83 4.82
C GLN A 125 7.01 3.22 5.47
N GLY A 126 6.26 4.19 4.97
CA GLY A 126 6.27 5.53 5.53
C GLY A 126 5.69 5.59 6.95
N CYS A 127 4.66 4.80 7.27
CA CYS A 127 4.09 4.69 8.61
C CYS A 127 5.13 4.13 9.59
N SER A 128 5.80 3.06 9.21
CA SER A 128 6.88 2.46 9.99
C SER A 128 8.03 3.45 10.24
N ALA A 129 8.45 4.19 9.21
CA ALA A 129 9.51 5.21 9.35
C ALA A 129 9.14 6.33 10.35
N ASN A 130 7.84 6.58 10.56
CA ASN A 130 7.34 7.53 11.56
C ASN A 130 7.12 6.90 12.95
N GLY A 131 7.41 5.61 13.13
CA GLY A 131 7.23 4.89 14.40
C GLY A 131 5.77 4.77 14.83
N LYS A 132 4.82 4.75 13.87
CA LYS A 132 3.39 4.67 14.11
C LYS A 132 2.84 3.27 13.85
N GLN A 133 1.68 2.97 14.43
CA GLN A 133 0.92 1.76 14.12
C GLN A 133 -0.03 2.04 12.96
N LEU A 134 -0.27 1.03 12.13
CA LEU A 134 -1.10 1.17 10.93
C LEU A 134 -2.40 0.39 11.06
N ILE A 135 -3.54 1.11 11.03
CA ILE A 135 -4.87 0.50 10.95
C ILE A 135 -5.29 0.41 9.49
N VAL A 136 -5.57 -0.80 9.03
CA VAL A 136 -5.90 -1.11 7.63
C VAL A 136 -7.06 -2.07 7.51
N ALA A 137 -7.64 -2.18 6.31
CA ALA A 137 -8.57 -3.26 6.00
C ALA A 137 -7.89 -4.64 6.10
N LEU A 138 -8.62 -5.67 6.55
CA LEU A 138 -8.09 -7.02 6.69
C LEU A 138 -7.43 -7.56 5.41
N GLY A 139 -7.99 -7.29 4.25
CA GLY A 139 -7.43 -7.75 2.98
C GLY A 139 -6.11 -7.07 2.58
N ASN A 140 -5.67 -6.04 3.30
CA ASN A 140 -4.36 -5.42 3.12
C ASN A 140 -3.32 -5.85 4.18
N ALA A 141 -3.72 -6.70 5.14
CA ALA A 141 -2.86 -7.04 6.28
C ALA A 141 -1.55 -7.70 5.84
N ASP A 142 -1.60 -8.64 4.90
CA ASP A 142 -0.41 -9.34 4.39
C ASP A 142 0.55 -8.41 3.65
N GLU A 143 0.01 -7.45 2.89
CA GLU A 143 0.81 -6.43 2.21
C GLU A 143 1.51 -5.50 3.20
N ALA A 144 0.79 -5.00 4.19
CA ALA A 144 1.37 -4.14 5.22
C ALA A 144 2.41 -4.86 6.07
N ALA A 145 2.18 -6.14 6.38
CA ALA A 145 3.07 -6.98 7.18
C ALA A 145 4.38 -7.37 6.49
N LEU A 146 4.59 -6.99 5.22
CA LEU A 146 5.91 -7.06 4.59
C LEU A 146 6.92 -6.11 5.24
N VAL A 147 6.45 -5.07 5.89
CA VAL A 147 7.29 -4.13 6.64
C VAL A 147 7.46 -4.65 8.06
N GLU A 148 8.51 -5.43 8.29
CA GLU A 148 8.76 -6.17 9.55
C GLU A 148 8.70 -5.32 10.82
N SER A 149 9.11 -4.04 10.73
CA SER A 149 9.13 -3.10 11.86
C SER A 149 7.78 -2.43 12.14
N LEU A 150 6.73 -2.72 11.34
CA LEU A 150 5.43 -2.08 11.43
C LEU A 150 4.45 -2.94 12.23
N THR A 151 3.82 -2.34 13.23
CA THR A 151 2.65 -2.94 13.87
C THR A 151 1.42 -2.70 13.01
N VAL A 152 0.90 -3.77 12.40
CA VAL A 152 -0.28 -3.74 11.53
C VAL A 152 -1.50 -4.20 12.31
N LEU A 153 -2.54 -3.38 12.34
CA LEU A 153 -3.82 -3.64 13.02
C LEU A 153 -4.94 -3.78 11.98
N PRO A 154 -5.24 -5.00 11.53
CA PRO A 154 -6.27 -5.23 10.53
C PRO A 154 -7.67 -5.16 11.13
N ALA A 155 -8.57 -4.43 10.49
CA ALA A 155 -9.97 -4.37 10.87
C ALA A 155 -10.89 -4.64 9.67
N LYS A 156 -12.07 -5.18 9.96
CA LYS A 156 -13.11 -5.44 8.94
C LYS A 156 -14.15 -4.33 8.89
N HIS A 157 -14.37 -3.66 10.01
CA HIS A 157 -15.45 -2.72 10.17
C HIS A 157 -15.06 -1.54 11.06
N LEU A 158 -15.66 -0.37 10.82
CA LEU A 158 -15.48 0.86 11.62
C LEU A 158 -15.72 0.66 13.13
N LEU A 159 -16.66 -0.22 13.49
CA LEU A 159 -16.95 -0.55 14.90
C LEU A 159 -15.76 -1.23 15.61
N GLU A 160 -15.00 -2.10 14.91
CA GLU A 160 -13.82 -2.74 15.50
C GLU A 160 -12.75 -1.70 15.82
N VAL A 161 -12.53 -0.75 14.91
CA VAL A 161 -11.60 0.36 15.13
C VAL A 161 -12.05 1.23 16.29
N SER A 162 -13.34 1.56 16.35
CA SER A 162 -13.89 2.33 17.47
C SER A 162 -13.70 1.59 18.81
N ALA A 163 -13.97 0.28 18.86
CA ALA A 163 -13.79 -0.53 20.06
C ALA A 163 -12.32 -0.57 20.51
N HIS A 164 -11.39 -0.65 19.56
CA HIS A 164 -9.95 -0.61 19.80
C HIS A 164 -9.52 0.74 20.40
N LEU A 165 -9.93 1.84 19.78
CA LEU A 165 -9.62 3.21 20.27
C LEU A 165 -10.22 3.51 21.65
N HIS A 166 -11.39 2.92 21.97
CA HIS A 166 -11.99 2.99 23.32
C HIS A 166 -11.36 2.00 24.32
N GLN A 167 -10.36 1.21 23.91
CA GLN A 167 -9.73 0.18 24.75
C GLN A 167 -10.72 -0.88 25.26
N ARG A 168 -11.84 -1.08 24.56
CA ARG A 168 -12.86 -2.09 24.91
C ARG A 168 -12.56 -3.46 24.33
N ALA A 169 -12.03 -3.48 23.09
CA ALA A 169 -11.60 -4.70 22.40
C ALA A 169 -10.39 -4.37 21.52
N PHE A 170 -9.25 -4.97 21.81
CA PHE A 170 -8.03 -4.71 21.07
C PHE A 170 -7.98 -5.51 19.78
N ILE A 171 -7.70 -4.85 18.67
CA ILE A 171 -7.33 -5.50 17.41
C ILE A 171 -5.96 -6.14 17.63
N GLN A 172 -5.85 -7.43 17.32
CA GLN A 172 -4.58 -8.14 17.45
C GLN A 172 -3.64 -7.76 16.30
N PRO A 173 -2.36 -7.48 16.59
CA PRO A 173 -1.37 -7.25 15.56
C PRO A 173 -1.30 -8.42 14.59
N TRP A 174 -1.25 -8.11 13.30
CA TRP A 174 -1.15 -9.12 12.25
C TRP A 174 0.26 -9.69 12.19
N VAL A 175 0.34 -11.00 12.23
CA VAL A 175 1.58 -11.74 12.04
C VAL A 175 1.48 -12.46 10.69
N LYS A 176 2.35 -12.07 9.75
CA LYS A 176 2.41 -12.74 8.46
C LYS A 176 2.79 -14.21 8.65
N SER A 177 1.97 -15.09 8.12
CA SER A 177 2.34 -16.51 8.01
C SER A 177 3.51 -16.65 7.02
N ALA A 178 4.57 -17.32 7.43
CA ALA A 178 5.68 -17.60 6.53
C ALA A 178 5.16 -18.49 5.39
N SER A 179 5.09 -17.95 4.19
CA SER A 179 4.85 -18.73 2.98
C SER A 179 6.20 -18.96 2.29
N ASP A 180 6.72 -20.17 2.40
CA ASP A 180 7.88 -20.62 1.63
C ASP A 180 7.47 -20.88 0.17
N SER A 181 7.08 -19.86 -0.57
CA SER A 181 6.85 -19.99 -2.01
C SER A 181 8.16 -19.79 -2.76
N TYR A 182 8.84 -20.89 -3.01
CA TYR A 182 10.01 -20.90 -3.89
C TYR A 182 9.52 -20.96 -5.34
N GLN A 183 9.72 -19.89 -6.12
CA GLN A 183 9.55 -19.99 -7.57
C GLN A 183 10.74 -20.77 -8.15
N GLU A 184 10.46 -21.93 -8.72
CA GLU A 184 11.42 -22.69 -9.48
C GLU A 184 11.79 -21.93 -10.75
N HIS A 185 12.93 -21.26 -10.73
CA HIS A 185 13.50 -20.68 -11.94
C HIS A 185 14.12 -21.79 -12.80
N ALA A 186 13.88 -21.72 -14.12
CA ALA A 186 14.56 -22.58 -15.08
C ALA A 186 16.07 -22.48 -14.88
N GLN A 187 16.71 -23.63 -14.63
CA GLN A 187 18.12 -23.67 -14.22
C GLN A 187 19.06 -23.70 -15.42
N LEU A 188 20.25 -23.15 -15.23
CA LEU A 188 21.30 -23.18 -16.27
C LEU A 188 21.79 -24.61 -16.54
N MET A 189 21.56 -25.53 -15.61
CA MET A 189 21.89 -26.96 -15.75
C MET A 189 21.03 -27.66 -16.79
N ASP A 190 19.81 -27.19 -17.07
CA ASP A 190 18.90 -27.78 -18.07
C ASP A 190 19.45 -27.68 -19.49
N ILE A 191 20.47 -26.84 -19.73
CA ILE A 191 21.06 -26.65 -21.04
C ILE A 191 22.25 -27.61 -21.21
N ILE A 192 22.16 -28.48 -22.18
CA ILE A 192 23.28 -29.40 -22.52
C ILE A 192 24.32 -28.65 -23.37
N GLY A 193 25.59 -28.81 -23.02
CA GLY A 193 26.69 -28.15 -23.74
C GLY A 193 26.81 -26.65 -23.47
N GLN A 194 27.19 -25.87 -24.48
CA GLN A 194 27.31 -24.40 -24.46
C GLN A 194 28.22 -23.85 -23.33
N MET A 195 29.30 -24.53 -22.98
CA MET A 195 30.12 -24.24 -21.79
C MET A 195 30.68 -22.80 -21.77
N HIS A 196 31.07 -22.26 -22.92
CA HIS A 196 31.56 -20.87 -23.01
C HIS A 196 30.48 -19.85 -22.72
N ALA A 197 29.24 -20.05 -23.26
CA ALA A 197 28.12 -19.18 -23.00
C ALA A 197 27.66 -19.25 -21.52
N LYS A 198 27.62 -20.47 -20.95
CA LYS A 198 27.32 -20.66 -19.52
C LYS A 198 28.35 -19.96 -18.62
N ARG A 199 29.64 -20.05 -18.96
CA ARG A 199 30.71 -19.37 -18.23
C ARG A 199 30.55 -17.86 -18.30
N ALA A 200 30.32 -17.32 -19.51
CA ALA A 200 30.07 -15.89 -19.70
C ALA A 200 28.86 -15.40 -18.89
N MET A 201 27.75 -16.17 -18.88
CA MET A 201 26.57 -15.84 -18.06
C MET A 201 26.88 -15.83 -16.57
N LYS A 202 27.63 -16.80 -16.04
CA LYS A 202 28.02 -16.83 -14.62
C LYS A 202 28.85 -15.61 -14.24
N VAL A 203 29.81 -15.23 -15.09
CA VAL A 203 30.64 -14.03 -14.86
C VAL A 203 29.79 -12.77 -14.91
N ALA A 204 28.90 -12.65 -15.90
CA ALA A 204 28.01 -11.52 -16.04
C ALA A 204 27.05 -11.41 -14.83
N ALA A 205 26.48 -12.52 -14.37
CA ALA A 205 25.59 -12.55 -13.21
C ALA A 205 26.32 -12.17 -11.91
N ALA A 206 27.52 -12.67 -11.70
CA ALA A 206 28.33 -12.39 -10.50
C ALA A 206 28.81 -10.93 -10.44
N GLY A 207 29.14 -10.34 -11.60
CA GLY A 207 29.68 -8.99 -11.69
C GLY A 207 28.63 -7.91 -12.06
N GLY A 208 27.35 -8.25 -12.23
CA GLY A 208 26.33 -7.30 -12.68
C GLY A 208 26.58 -6.76 -14.10
N HIS A 209 27.22 -7.53 -14.97
CA HIS A 209 27.64 -7.08 -16.30
C HIS A 209 26.53 -7.31 -17.34
N HIS A 210 26.49 -6.44 -18.35
CA HIS A 210 25.69 -6.65 -19.55
C HIS A 210 26.28 -7.76 -20.42
N LEU A 211 25.40 -8.56 -21.05
CA LEU A 211 25.81 -9.67 -21.93
C LEU A 211 25.06 -9.59 -23.26
N LEU A 212 25.81 -9.70 -24.37
CA LEU A 212 25.26 -9.77 -25.72
C LEU A 212 25.54 -11.14 -26.34
N PHE A 213 24.49 -11.85 -26.75
CA PHE A 213 24.60 -13.07 -27.51
C PHE A 213 24.45 -12.79 -29.02
N CYS A 214 25.53 -12.97 -29.78
CA CYS A 214 25.53 -12.80 -31.22
C CYS A 214 25.79 -14.16 -31.92
N ARG A 215 24.74 -14.75 -32.51
CA ARG A 215 24.77 -16.04 -33.22
C ARG A 215 23.59 -16.16 -34.20
N PRO A 216 23.65 -17.08 -35.20
CA PRO A 216 22.53 -17.36 -36.09
C PRO A 216 21.24 -17.73 -35.36
N PRO A 217 20.06 -17.62 -36.02
CA PRO A 217 18.80 -18.11 -35.48
C PRO A 217 18.84 -19.59 -35.09
N GLY A 218 18.05 -20.03 -34.11
CA GLY A 218 18.00 -21.44 -33.69
C GLY A 218 19.11 -21.94 -32.77
N THR A 219 20.11 -21.12 -32.42
CA THR A 219 21.26 -21.54 -31.59
C THR A 219 21.02 -21.46 -30.06
N GLY A 220 19.79 -21.31 -29.60
CA GLY A 220 19.42 -21.33 -28.18
C GLY A 220 19.69 -20.05 -27.39
N LYS A 221 19.88 -18.89 -28.06
CA LYS A 221 20.11 -17.57 -27.38
C LYS A 221 19.02 -17.22 -26.35
N THR A 222 17.76 -17.32 -26.76
CA THR A 222 16.62 -17.02 -25.88
C THR A 222 16.54 -17.99 -24.71
N MET A 223 16.84 -19.27 -24.96
CA MET A 223 16.88 -20.31 -23.93
C MET A 223 17.96 -20.02 -22.88
N LEU A 224 19.14 -19.58 -23.29
CA LEU A 224 20.21 -19.13 -22.39
C LEU A 224 19.78 -17.89 -21.60
N ALA A 225 19.30 -16.87 -22.30
CA ALA A 225 18.91 -15.60 -21.68
C ALA A 225 17.80 -15.78 -20.60
N SER A 226 16.83 -16.65 -20.85
CA SER A 226 15.73 -16.92 -19.88
C SER A 226 16.20 -17.59 -18.59
N ARG A 227 17.40 -18.20 -18.54
CA ARG A 227 17.99 -18.78 -17.34
C ARG A 227 18.83 -17.80 -16.53
N LEU A 228 18.97 -16.57 -17.00
CA LEU A 228 19.75 -15.56 -16.28
C LEU A 228 19.14 -15.28 -14.88
N GLY A 229 17.82 -15.23 -14.78
CA GLY A 229 17.12 -15.02 -13.50
C GLY A 229 17.50 -16.03 -12.43
N GLY A 230 17.70 -17.31 -12.80
CA GLY A 230 18.05 -18.38 -11.88
C GLY A 230 19.50 -18.42 -11.40
N ILE A 231 20.39 -17.59 -11.96
CA ILE A 231 21.80 -17.50 -11.55
C ILE A 231 22.18 -16.11 -10.98
N LEU A 232 21.26 -15.14 -11.02
CA LEU A 232 21.48 -13.85 -10.37
C LEU A 232 21.44 -14.02 -8.85
N PRO A 233 22.26 -13.26 -8.10
CA PRO A 233 22.16 -13.25 -6.64
C PRO A 233 20.77 -12.78 -6.22
N PRO A 234 20.24 -13.26 -5.07
CA PRO A 234 18.94 -12.81 -4.56
C PRO A 234 18.97 -11.30 -4.32
N LEU A 235 17.79 -10.71 -4.28
CA LEU A 235 17.65 -9.31 -3.88
C LEU A 235 18.00 -9.15 -2.39
N SER A 236 18.64 -8.05 -2.04
CA SER A 236 18.68 -7.62 -0.64
C SER A 236 17.27 -7.24 -0.17
N ASN A 237 17.01 -7.24 1.13
CA ASN A 237 15.71 -6.85 1.68
C ASN A 237 15.28 -5.45 1.20
N SER A 238 16.22 -4.51 1.11
CA SER A 238 15.94 -3.15 0.60
C SER A 238 15.55 -3.15 -0.87
N GLU A 239 16.26 -3.89 -1.74
CA GLU A 239 15.92 -4.02 -3.16
C GLU A 239 14.57 -4.74 -3.34
N ALA A 240 14.32 -5.81 -2.56
CA ALA A 240 13.07 -6.56 -2.59
C ALA A 240 11.88 -5.67 -2.24
N MET A 241 12.02 -4.83 -1.22
CA MET A 241 10.99 -3.89 -0.80
C MET A 241 10.74 -2.77 -1.83
N GLN A 242 11.79 -2.28 -2.51
CA GLN A 242 11.62 -1.34 -3.62
C GLN A 242 10.85 -1.95 -4.80
N VAL A 243 11.22 -3.17 -5.19
CA VAL A 243 10.52 -3.92 -6.25
C VAL A 243 9.06 -4.18 -5.86
N ALA A 244 8.81 -4.61 -4.62
CA ALA A 244 7.47 -4.84 -4.11
C ALA A 244 6.63 -3.55 -4.13
N SER A 245 7.20 -2.41 -3.74
CA SER A 245 6.52 -1.10 -3.78
C SER A 245 6.13 -0.70 -5.21
N ILE A 246 7.01 -0.92 -6.18
CA ILE A 246 6.70 -0.66 -7.60
C ILE A 246 5.57 -1.58 -8.09
N HIS A 247 5.57 -2.87 -7.70
CA HIS A 247 4.51 -3.81 -8.08
C HIS A 247 3.18 -3.47 -7.41
N SER A 248 3.19 -3.10 -6.12
CA SER A 248 2.02 -2.63 -5.38
C SER A 248 1.37 -1.44 -6.09
N VAL A 249 2.15 -0.41 -6.45
CA VAL A 249 1.65 0.78 -7.15
C VAL A 249 1.16 0.46 -8.57
N ALA A 250 1.79 -0.50 -9.25
CA ALA A 250 1.38 -0.93 -10.59
C ALA A 250 0.14 -1.85 -10.60
N GLY A 251 -0.48 -2.13 -9.45
CA GLY A 251 -1.65 -3.00 -9.34
C GLY A 251 -1.39 -4.46 -9.73
N LYS A 252 -0.12 -4.90 -9.69
CA LYS A 252 0.27 -6.27 -10.08
C LYS A 252 0.14 -7.28 -8.95
N GLY A 253 -0.37 -6.84 -7.79
CA GLY A 253 -0.37 -7.64 -6.57
C GLY A 253 1.04 -7.86 -6.02
N LEU A 254 1.09 -8.43 -4.84
CA LEU A 254 2.36 -8.88 -4.26
C LEU A 254 2.76 -10.18 -4.92
N ARG A 255 4.02 -10.27 -5.35
CA ARG A 255 4.59 -11.55 -5.73
C ARG A 255 4.80 -12.40 -4.48
N GLU A 256 4.45 -13.66 -4.56
CA GLU A 256 4.67 -14.60 -3.46
C GLU A 256 6.15 -14.74 -3.11
N ASP A 257 7.04 -14.48 -4.08
CA ASP A 257 8.49 -14.50 -3.93
C ASP A 257 9.07 -13.06 -4.02
N LEU A 258 9.22 -12.44 -2.85
CA LEU A 258 9.82 -11.10 -2.72
C LEU A 258 11.33 -11.09 -2.97
N GLY A 259 11.99 -12.25 -2.87
CA GLY A 259 13.46 -12.36 -3.04
C GLY A 259 13.91 -12.50 -4.49
N SER A 260 13.00 -12.83 -5.43
CA SER A 260 13.36 -13.05 -6.81
C SER A 260 13.48 -11.77 -7.60
N ARG A 261 14.52 -11.71 -8.46
CA ARG A 261 14.70 -10.59 -9.37
C ARG A 261 13.65 -10.62 -10.48
N PRO A 262 12.94 -9.50 -10.75
CA PRO A 262 11.98 -9.44 -11.83
C PRO A 262 12.70 -9.63 -13.18
N PHE A 263 12.27 -10.63 -13.95
CA PHE A 263 12.78 -10.88 -15.29
C PHE A 263 11.75 -10.46 -16.34
N ARG A 264 12.18 -9.68 -17.33
CA ARG A 264 11.36 -9.28 -18.48
C ARG A 264 11.99 -9.77 -19.77
N ALA A 265 11.21 -10.46 -20.59
CA ALA A 265 11.58 -10.89 -21.93
C ALA A 265 10.76 -10.11 -22.97
N PRO A 266 11.14 -8.88 -23.36
CA PRO A 266 10.41 -8.12 -24.36
C PRO A 266 10.55 -8.82 -25.72
N THR A 267 9.40 -9.17 -26.34
CA THR A 267 9.36 -9.65 -27.71
C THR A 267 9.43 -8.49 -28.69
N ILE A 268 9.94 -8.71 -29.88
CA ILE A 268 10.08 -7.70 -30.95
C ILE A 268 8.73 -7.04 -31.28
N LEU A 269 7.61 -7.75 -31.14
CA LEU A 269 6.25 -7.25 -31.37
C LEU A 269 5.81 -6.13 -30.42
N HIS A 270 6.42 -6.00 -29.24
CA HIS A 270 6.12 -4.90 -28.31
C HIS A 270 6.79 -3.57 -28.70
N ARG A 271 7.74 -3.55 -29.62
CA ARG A 271 8.43 -2.33 -30.09
C ARG A 271 7.63 -1.57 -31.16
N LEU A 272 6.55 -2.13 -31.70
CA LEU A 272 5.77 -1.54 -32.81
C LEU A 272 4.42 -0.95 -32.35
N ARG A 273 4.17 -0.79 -31.07
CA ARG A 273 3.01 0.00 -30.58
C ARG A 273 3.53 1.35 -30.09
N PRO A 274 3.02 2.45 -30.71
CA PRO A 274 3.34 3.82 -30.28
C PRO A 274 2.83 4.12 -28.88
#